data_b2dfb91e88647f7181f52935c8193627
#
_entry.id   b2dfb91e88647f7181f52935c8193627
#
_cell.length_a   1.000
_cell.length_b   1.000
_cell.length_c   1.000
_cell.angle_alpha   90.00
_cell.angle_beta   90.00
_cell.angle_gamma   90.00
#
_symmetry.space_group_name_H-M   'P 1'
#
loop_
_entity.id
_entity.type
_entity.pdbx_description
1 polymer ?
#
loop_
_entity_poly.entity_id
_entity_poly.type
_entity_poly.pdbx_seq_one_letter_code
_entity_poly.pdbx_strand_id
1 'polypeptide(L)'
;MRPFCLGVLLAGGIAMVASVGLAQYAPAAAPYKVLKTAKVGGEGGFDYLFADAEARRLYMPRSGPMGQLTVFNMDTLEPVGAIADVRAGGAAVDPKSHHGFSTTKPITMWDSTTLKVVKTIDVEGRPDGIMFDPYNERVWILGHTPPYATVIDAKEGTVVGTLDLGGGAEQAVTDGRGKVYVNLSDIFNIAVVDAKNLTVTAHYDVSSKGYGFGSGLALDYKNHVLFAYYREPSAEVVIVNADNGNIITTLPTGVGVDTVVFNPATMEAISAENNGSMTFIKENSPTSFAVEQTLLTKSGAKTLALDTKTNHVLTMTADFAPAPANARK
;
A
#
# COMPACT_ATOMS: atom_id res chain seq x y z
N MET A 1 38.45 -73.57 61.55
CA MET A 1 38.43 -72.13 61.24
C MET A 1 38.07 -72.05 59.74
N ARG A 2 36.95 -71.57 59.38
CA ARG A 2 36.48 -71.43 57.97
C ARG A 2 36.58 -69.97 57.58
N PRO A 3 37.14 -69.58 56.42
CA PRO A 3 37.02 -68.21 55.90
C PRO A 3 35.73 -67.98 55.16
N PHE A 4 35.10 -66.83 55.42
CA PHE A 4 33.93 -66.32 54.73
C PHE A 4 34.35 -65.68 53.38
N CYS A 5 33.70 -66.10 52.27
CA CYS A 5 33.78 -65.41 51.01
C CYS A 5 32.67 -64.37 50.93
N LEU A 6 33.06 -63.12 50.75
CA LEU A 6 32.17 -61.99 50.50
C LEU A 6 32.01 -61.79 48.98
N GLY A 7 30.83 -62.14 48.45
CA GLY A 7 30.50 -61.91 47.03
C GLY A 7 29.98 -60.47 46.82
N VAL A 8 30.61 -59.72 45.94
CA VAL A 8 30.16 -58.42 45.50
C VAL A 8 29.32 -58.57 44.23
N LEU A 9 28.02 -58.28 44.33
CA LEU A 9 27.12 -58.18 43.16
C LEU A 9 27.27 -56.76 42.58
N LEU A 10 27.83 -56.65 41.37
CA LEU A 10 27.75 -55.43 40.55
C LEU A 10 26.42 -55.45 39.79
N ALA A 11 25.50 -54.54 40.16
CA ALA A 11 24.33 -54.23 39.37
C ALA A 11 24.70 -53.21 38.29
N GLY A 12 24.82 -53.68 37.05
CA GLY A 12 24.98 -52.81 35.88
C GLY A 12 23.68 -52.11 35.53
N GLY A 13 23.57 -50.82 35.82
CA GLY A 13 22.48 -49.96 35.34
C GLY A 13 22.71 -49.55 33.90
N ILE A 14 21.91 -50.00 32.96
CA ILE A 14 21.87 -49.50 31.58
C ILE A 14 21.10 -48.19 31.61
N ALA A 15 21.82 -47.09 31.50
CA ALA A 15 21.21 -45.76 31.25
C ALA A 15 20.79 -45.68 29.79
N MET A 16 19.46 -45.80 29.50
CA MET A 16 18.92 -45.42 28.21
C MET A 16 18.98 -43.89 28.08
N VAL A 17 19.88 -43.36 27.25
CA VAL A 17 19.86 -41.98 26.80
C VAL A 17 18.82 -41.87 25.70
N ALA A 18 17.64 -41.34 26.04
CA ALA A 18 16.63 -40.99 25.04
C ALA A 18 17.18 -39.74 24.32
N SER A 19 17.69 -39.92 23.10
CA SER A 19 17.96 -38.82 22.18
C SER A 19 16.63 -38.21 21.74
N VAL A 20 16.28 -37.07 22.35
CA VAL A 20 15.21 -36.20 21.83
C VAL A 20 15.73 -35.62 20.54
N GLY A 21 15.33 -36.23 19.43
CA GLY A 21 15.57 -35.66 18.11
C GLY A 21 14.84 -34.30 18.02
N LEU A 22 15.60 -33.20 18.07
CA LEU A 22 15.10 -31.91 17.65
C LEU A 22 14.79 -32.04 16.17
N ALA A 23 13.51 -32.19 15.84
CA ALA A 23 13.04 -32.01 14.47
C ALA A 23 13.46 -30.58 14.08
N GLN A 24 14.48 -30.46 13.26
CA GLN A 24 14.79 -29.23 12.56
C GLN A 24 13.61 -28.98 11.63
N TYR A 25 12.69 -28.11 12.03
CA TYR A 25 11.74 -27.52 11.10
C TYR A 25 12.59 -26.79 10.05
N ALA A 26 12.63 -27.32 8.85
CA ALA A 26 13.11 -26.53 7.71
C ALA A 26 12.28 -25.25 7.69
N PRO A 27 12.90 -24.07 7.59
CA PRO A 27 12.14 -22.84 7.46
C PRO A 27 11.17 -23.00 6.30
N ALA A 28 9.90 -22.71 6.53
CA ALA A 28 8.90 -22.73 5.47
C ALA A 28 9.44 -21.88 4.30
N ALA A 29 9.32 -22.38 3.07
CA ALA A 29 9.74 -21.61 1.91
C ALA A 29 9.05 -20.26 1.93
N ALA A 30 9.81 -19.19 1.74
CA ALA A 30 9.27 -17.84 1.74
C ALA A 30 8.11 -17.75 0.73
N PRO A 31 6.91 -17.28 1.14
CA PRO A 31 5.70 -17.39 0.34
C PRO A 31 5.74 -16.55 -0.95
N TYR A 32 6.55 -15.48 -0.97
CA TYR A 32 6.63 -14.54 -2.09
C TYR A 32 7.95 -14.61 -2.83
N LYS A 33 7.87 -14.49 -4.16
CA LYS A 33 9.02 -14.40 -5.06
C LYS A 33 8.67 -13.54 -6.28
N VAL A 34 9.67 -12.96 -6.93
CA VAL A 34 9.49 -12.30 -8.22
C VAL A 34 9.14 -13.35 -9.29
N LEU A 35 7.95 -13.22 -9.88
CA LEU A 35 7.46 -14.14 -10.91
C LEU A 35 7.87 -13.70 -12.30
N LYS A 36 7.80 -12.39 -12.58
CA LYS A 36 8.04 -11.81 -13.90
C LYS A 36 8.56 -10.39 -13.78
N THR A 37 9.42 -10.00 -14.69
CA THR A 37 9.87 -8.61 -14.88
C THR A 37 9.74 -8.27 -16.36
N ALA A 38 9.17 -7.10 -16.67
CA ALA A 38 9.03 -6.58 -18.02
C ALA A 38 9.66 -5.18 -18.11
N LYS A 39 10.31 -4.89 -19.23
CA LYS A 39 10.76 -3.54 -19.57
C LYS A 39 9.64 -2.86 -20.35
N VAL A 40 8.97 -1.90 -19.72
CA VAL A 40 7.78 -1.25 -20.28
C VAL A 40 8.06 0.11 -20.92
N GLY A 41 9.32 0.57 -20.88
CA GLY A 41 9.74 1.84 -21.49
C GLY A 41 9.06 3.07 -20.86
N GLY A 42 9.05 4.17 -21.61
CA GLY A 42 8.45 5.45 -21.22
C GLY A 42 9.41 6.38 -20.46
N GLU A 43 9.00 7.62 -20.28
CA GLU A 43 9.78 8.68 -19.66
C GLU A 43 9.00 9.30 -18.48
N GLY A 44 9.73 10.04 -17.63
CA GLY A 44 9.16 10.74 -16.49
C GLY A 44 9.22 9.95 -15.19
N GLY A 45 8.87 10.64 -14.10
CA GLY A 45 8.69 10.02 -12.78
C GLY A 45 7.42 9.17 -12.73
N PHE A 46 7.26 8.45 -11.64
CA PHE A 46 6.06 7.65 -11.39
C PHE A 46 5.65 7.76 -9.93
N ASP A 47 4.38 7.45 -9.68
CA ASP A 47 3.84 7.42 -8.34
C ASP A 47 2.82 6.28 -8.21
N TYR A 48 1.62 6.50 -7.67
CA TYR A 48 0.63 5.47 -7.35
C TYR A 48 0.23 4.61 -8.55
N LEU A 49 0.58 3.33 -8.54
CA LEU A 49 0.04 2.35 -9.46
C LEU A 49 -1.42 2.05 -9.13
N PHE A 50 -2.22 1.76 -10.13
CA PHE A 50 -3.60 1.30 -9.93
C PHE A 50 -3.88 0.02 -10.74
N ALA A 51 -4.36 -1.03 -10.05
CA ALA A 51 -4.75 -2.29 -10.65
C ALA A 51 -6.28 -2.39 -10.74
N ASP A 52 -6.81 -2.34 -11.95
CA ASP A 52 -8.19 -2.69 -12.25
C ASP A 52 -8.25 -4.21 -12.48
N ALA A 53 -8.53 -4.95 -11.40
CA ALA A 53 -8.57 -6.40 -11.43
C ALA A 53 -9.71 -6.94 -12.32
N GLU A 54 -10.82 -6.22 -12.45
CA GLU A 54 -11.94 -6.63 -13.28
C GLU A 54 -11.63 -6.51 -14.77
N ALA A 55 -11.11 -5.37 -15.21
CA ALA A 55 -10.74 -5.13 -16.60
C ALA A 55 -9.36 -5.69 -16.96
N ARG A 56 -8.62 -6.28 -16.00
CA ARG A 56 -7.24 -6.79 -16.17
C ARG A 56 -6.27 -5.72 -16.65
N ARG A 57 -6.39 -4.49 -16.13
CA ARG A 57 -5.58 -3.33 -16.53
C ARG A 57 -4.74 -2.80 -15.37
N LEU A 58 -3.48 -2.55 -15.63
CA LEU A 58 -2.57 -1.83 -14.75
C LEU A 58 -2.41 -0.41 -15.31
N TYR A 59 -2.81 0.58 -14.54
CA TYR A 59 -2.58 1.98 -14.85
C TYR A 59 -1.30 2.44 -14.18
N MET A 60 -0.40 2.97 -15.00
CA MET A 60 0.93 3.41 -14.58
C MET A 60 1.09 4.89 -14.88
N PRO A 61 0.94 5.76 -13.87
CA PRO A 61 1.12 7.20 -14.03
C PRO A 61 2.57 7.54 -14.37
N ARG A 62 2.74 8.52 -15.27
CA ARG A 62 4.02 9.10 -15.63
C ARG A 62 3.94 10.61 -15.49
N SER A 63 4.78 11.19 -14.65
CA SER A 63 4.91 12.63 -14.45
C SER A 63 5.98 13.23 -15.36
N GLY A 64 6.08 14.58 -15.36
CA GLY A 64 7.07 15.30 -16.15
C GLY A 64 6.58 15.71 -17.54
N PRO A 65 7.41 16.39 -18.35
CA PRO A 65 7.00 16.99 -19.63
C PRO A 65 6.45 16.01 -20.66
N MET A 66 6.96 14.78 -20.66
CA MET A 66 6.53 13.68 -21.55
C MET A 66 5.66 12.68 -20.82
N GLY A 67 5.15 13.05 -19.62
CA GLY A 67 4.33 12.17 -18.80
C GLY A 67 2.99 11.83 -19.47
N GLN A 68 2.52 10.62 -19.22
CA GLN A 68 1.21 10.13 -19.62
C GLN A 68 0.75 9.01 -18.70
N LEU A 69 -0.54 8.73 -18.66
CA LEU A 69 -1.06 7.58 -17.97
C LEU A 69 -1.02 6.37 -18.91
N THR A 70 -0.03 5.50 -18.73
CA THR A 70 0.12 4.27 -19.55
C THR A 70 -0.70 3.13 -18.98
N VAL A 71 -1.22 2.28 -19.84
CA VAL A 71 -2.09 1.16 -19.47
C VAL A 71 -1.52 -0.14 -20.01
N PHE A 72 -1.38 -1.13 -19.12
CA PHE A 72 -0.85 -2.45 -19.43
C PHE A 72 -1.89 -3.53 -19.10
N ASN A 73 -1.81 -4.64 -19.80
CA ASN A 73 -2.51 -5.85 -19.41
C ASN A 73 -1.78 -6.47 -18.21
N MET A 74 -2.50 -6.77 -17.13
CA MET A 74 -1.90 -7.28 -15.89
C MET A 74 -1.34 -8.69 -16.00
N ASP A 75 -1.87 -9.51 -16.90
CA ASP A 75 -1.46 -10.90 -17.05
C ASP A 75 -0.20 -11.01 -17.91
N THR A 76 -0.13 -10.22 -18.99
CA THR A 76 0.98 -10.27 -19.97
C THR A 76 2.04 -9.21 -19.73
N LEU A 77 1.72 -8.11 -19.04
CA LEU A 77 2.50 -6.88 -18.90
C LEU A 77 2.76 -6.17 -20.25
N GLU A 78 1.98 -6.51 -21.28
CA GLU A 78 2.05 -5.85 -22.59
C GLU A 78 1.25 -4.55 -22.57
N PRO A 79 1.66 -3.53 -23.34
CA PRO A 79 0.94 -2.28 -23.42
C PRO A 79 -0.46 -2.47 -24.06
N VAL A 80 -1.47 -1.90 -23.45
CA VAL A 80 -2.84 -1.80 -23.97
C VAL A 80 -3.04 -0.47 -24.67
N GLY A 81 -2.48 0.60 -24.10
CA GLY A 81 -2.63 1.95 -24.60
C GLY A 81 -2.15 3.00 -23.61
N ALA A 82 -2.57 4.23 -23.82
CA ALA A 82 -2.31 5.33 -22.92
C ALA A 82 -3.44 6.38 -22.99
N ILE A 83 -3.64 7.10 -21.89
CA ILE A 83 -4.42 8.33 -21.89
C ILE A 83 -3.39 9.45 -22.11
N ALA A 84 -3.42 10.04 -23.30
CA ALA A 84 -2.46 11.05 -23.73
C ALA A 84 -2.61 12.35 -22.92
N ASP A 85 -1.51 13.09 -22.78
CA ASP A 85 -1.44 14.39 -22.11
C ASP A 85 -1.87 14.39 -20.62
N VAL A 86 -1.92 13.24 -20.01
CA VAL A 86 -2.30 13.04 -18.60
C VAL A 86 -1.06 12.73 -17.76
N ARG A 87 -0.48 13.75 -17.14
CA ARG A 87 0.73 13.67 -16.30
C ARG A 87 0.35 13.48 -14.85
N ALA A 88 -0.17 12.31 -14.52
CA ALA A 88 -0.76 12.03 -13.22
C ALA A 88 0.25 11.51 -12.18
N GLY A 89 -0.05 11.74 -10.91
CA GLY A 89 0.52 11.01 -9.78
C GLY A 89 -0.20 9.69 -9.52
N GLY A 90 -1.52 9.66 -9.70
CA GLY A 90 -2.34 8.47 -9.44
C GLY A 90 -3.53 8.34 -10.39
N ALA A 91 -4.16 7.17 -10.34
CA ALA A 91 -5.38 6.84 -11.07
C ALA A 91 -6.34 6.03 -10.20
N ALA A 92 -7.64 6.17 -10.45
CA ALA A 92 -8.70 5.32 -9.91
C ALA A 92 -9.79 5.13 -10.95
N VAL A 93 -10.51 4.00 -10.90
CA VAL A 93 -11.60 3.68 -11.82
C VAL A 93 -12.85 3.34 -11.01
N ASP A 94 -13.98 3.91 -11.40
CA ASP A 94 -15.28 3.41 -11.00
C ASP A 94 -15.69 2.28 -11.95
N PRO A 95 -15.76 1.02 -11.48
CA PRO A 95 -16.09 -0.11 -12.34
C PRO A 95 -17.54 -0.09 -12.86
N LYS A 96 -18.40 0.70 -12.23
CA LYS A 96 -19.82 0.76 -12.56
C LYS A 96 -20.14 1.75 -13.69
N SER A 97 -19.58 2.94 -13.62
CA SER A 97 -19.71 3.94 -14.69
C SER A 97 -18.68 3.76 -15.81
N HIS A 98 -17.63 2.97 -15.59
CA HIS A 98 -16.47 2.85 -16.45
C HIS A 98 -15.70 4.16 -16.62
N HIS A 99 -15.83 5.07 -15.67
CA HIS A 99 -15.05 6.30 -15.65
C HIS A 99 -13.78 6.13 -14.81
N GLY A 100 -12.67 6.56 -15.38
CA GLY A 100 -11.41 6.68 -14.69
C GLY A 100 -11.08 8.14 -14.40
N PHE A 101 -10.29 8.35 -13.35
CA PHE A 101 -9.84 9.65 -12.88
C PHE A 101 -8.35 9.62 -12.62
N SER A 102 -7.67 10.74 -12.85
CA SER A 102 -6.24 10.86 -12.61
C SER A 102 -5.90 12.19 -11.96
N THR A 103 -4.97 12.15 -11.00
CA THR A 103 -4.52 13.31 -10.23
C THR A 103 -3.64 14.23 -11.07
N THR A 104 -4.29 15.00 -11.92
CA THR A 104 -3.73 16.10 -12.69
C THR A 104 -4.33 17.40 -12.20
N LYS A 105 -3.87 18.53 -12.69
CA LYS A 105 -4.53 19.82 -12.48
C LYS A 105 -4.70 20.51 -13.84
N PRO A 106 -5.95 20.55 -14.36
CA PRO A 106 -7.21 20.00 -13.81
C PRO A 106 -7.20 18.47 -13.71
N ILE A 107 -8.10 17.89 -12.87
CA ILE A 107 -8.34 16.46 -12.83
C ILE A 107 -8.84 16.00 -14.19
N THR A 108 -8.33 14.89 -14.69
CA THR A 108 -8.80 14.33 -15.96
C THR A 108 -9.72 13.14 -15.69
N MET A 109 -10.92 13.18 -16.25
CA MET A 109 -11.87 12.09 -16.31
C MET A 109 -11.82 11.44 -17.69
N TRP A 110 -11.73 10.13 -17.75
CA TRP A 110 -11.58 9.36 -18.99
C TRP A 110 -12.44 8.09 -18.95
N ASP A 111 -12.80 7.59 -20.13
CA ASP A 111 -13.50 6.31 -20.28
C ASP A 111 -12.51 5.16 -20.19
N SER A 112 -12.70 4.25 -19.22
CA SER A 112 -11.77 3.15 -18.93
C SER A 112 -11.78 2.07 -20.01
N THR A 113 -12.79 2.01 -20.87
CA THR A 113 -12.87 1.05 -21.96
C THR A 113 -12.10 1.53 -23.18
N THR A 114 -12.31 2.79 -23.57
CA THR A 114 -11.74 3.37 -24.79
C THR A 114 -10.44 4.13 -24.56
N LEU A 115 -10.10 4.43 -23.32
CA LEU A 115 -8.96 5.25 -22.88
C LEU A 115 -9.01 6.70 -23.40
N LYS A 116 -10.18 7.19 -23.75
CA LYS A 116 -10.37 8.55 -24.23
C LYS A 116 -10.76 9.49 -23.10
N VAL A 117 -10.19 10.69 -23.12
CA VAL A 117 -10.58 11.76 -22.19
C VAL A 117 -12.04 12.13 -22.45
N VAL A 118 -12.83 12.15 -21.39
CA VAL A 118 -14.24 12.57 -21.38
C VAL A 118 -14.33 14.06 -21.08
N LYS A 119 -13.69 14.51 -20.01
CA LYS A 119 -13.61 15.91 -19.61
C LYS A 119 -12.50 16.17 -18.59
N THR A 120 -12.26 17.44 -18.33
CA THR A 120 -11.43 17.91 -17.23
C THR A 120 -12.30 18.55 -16.14
N ILE A 121 -11.82 18.51 -14.89
CA ILE A 121 -12.53 19.01 -13.73
C ILE A 121 -11.56 19.91 -12.96
N ASP A 122 -11.89 21.18 -12.87
CA ASP A 122 -11.09 22.14 -12.14
C ASP A 122 -11.20 21.87 -10.63
N VAL A 123 -10.05 21.86 -9.96
CA VAL A 123 -9.94 21.66 -8.52
C VAL A 123 -8.93 22.63 -7.93
N GLU A 124 -9.09 22.96 -6.66
CA GLU A 124 -8.12 23.74 -5.90
C GLU A 124 -7.02 22.84 -5.32
N GLY A 125 -6.06 23.42 -4.63
CA GLY A 125 -4.97 22.72 -4.00
C GLY A 125 -3.96 22.10 -4.98
N ARG A 126 -3.26 21.09 -4.51
CA ARG A 126 -2.28 20.31 -5.26
C ARG A 126 -2.67 18.83 -5.19
N PRO A 127 -3.38 18.32 -6.21
CA PRO A 127 -3.75 16.90 -6.28
C PRO A 127 -2.52 15.99 -6.27
N ASP A 128 -2.62 14.87 -5.54
CA ASP A 128 -1.58 13.86 -5.41
C ASP A 128 -2.19 12.45 -5.33
N GLY A 129 -2.64 12.01 -4.16
CA GLY A 129 -3.30 10.72 -3.97
C GLY A 129 -4.72 10.67 -4.51
N ILE A 130 -5.22 9.45 -4.76
CA ILE A 130 -6.55 9.22 -5.30
C ILE A 130 -7.12 7.89 -4.79
N MET A 131 -8.42 7.87 -4.51
CA MET A 131 -9.13 6.66 -4.11
C MET A 131 -10.58 6.70 -4.64
N PHE A 132 -11.09 5.56 -5.11
CA PHE A 132 -12.51 5.35 -5.36
C PHE A 132 -13.18 4.76 -4.12
N ASP A 133 -14.28 5.37 -3.66
CA ASP A 133 -15.11 4.87 -2.57
C ASP A 133 -16.39 4.25 -3.13
N PRO A 134 -16.55 2.91 -3.04
CA PRO A 134 -17.73 2.22 -3.59
C PRO A 134 -19.02 2.48 -2.76
N TYR A 135 -18.91 3.00 -1.54
CA TYR A 135 -20.07 3.26 -0.68
C TYR A 135 -21.05 4.25 -1.31
N ASN A 136 -20.51 5.29 -1.93
CA ASN A 136 -21.33 6.37 -2.51
C ASN A 136 -20.90 6.76 -3.93
N GLU A 137 -20.09 5.87 -4.58
CA GLU A 137 -19.62 6.05 -5.96
C GLU A 137 -18.88 7.38 -6.16
N ARG A 138 -17.97 7.70 -5.23
CA ARG A 138 -17.19 8.94 -5.24
C ARG A 138 -15.70 8.68 -5.38
N VAL A 139 -15.04 9.61 -6.06
CA VAL A 139 -13.59 9.66 -6.15
C VAL A 139 -13.06 10.73 -5.21
N TRP A 140 -12.12 10.34 -4.38
CA TRP A 140 -11.43 11.20 -3.43
C TRP A 140 -10.09 11.59 -4.01
N ILE A 141 -9.88 12.87 -4.23
CA ILE A 141 -8.62 13.48 -4.66
C ILE A 141 -7.97 14.06 -3.42
N LEU A 142 -6.79 13.56 -3.09
CA LEU A 142 -6.03 13.94 -1.91
C LEU A 142 -4.89 14.87 -2.29
N GLY A 143 -4.45 15.71 -1.38
CA GLY A 143 -3.35 16.63 -1.64
C GLY A 143 -2.72 17.23 -0.38
N HIS A 144 -1.54 17.82 -0.57
CA HIS A 144 -0.74 18.38 0.52
C HIS A 144 -1.03 19.84 0.84
N THR A 145 -1.93 20.47 0.11
CA THR A 145 -2.34 21.87 0.33
C THR A 145 -3.85 22.00 0.33
N PRO A 146 -4.41 22.93 1.09
CA PRO A 146 -5.87 23.11 1.15
C PRO A 146 -6.52 23.38 -0.22
N PRO A 147 -7.72 22.85 -0.45
CA PRO A 147 -8.37 21.84 0.39
C PRO A 147 -7.60 20.52 0.30
N TYR A 148 -7.40 19.85 1.43
CA TYR A 148 -6.60 18.62 1.47
C TYR A 148 -7.32 17.42 0.83
N ALA A 149 -8.64 17.49 0.67
CA ALA A 149 -9.39 16.54 -0.11
C ALA A 149 -10.47 17.24 -0.96
N THR A 150 -10.62 16.79 -2.20
CA THR A 150 -11.74 17.13 -3.09
C THR A 150 -12.47 15.85 -3.45
N VAL A 151 -13.78 15.84 -3.32
CA VAL A 151 -14.63 14.67 -3.58
C VAL A 151 -15.46 14.91 -4.84
N ILE A 152 -15.42 13.94 -5.76
CA ILE A 152 -16.02 14.01 -7.08
C ILE A 152 -17.03 12.86 -7.21
N ASP A 153 -18.21 13.15 -7.76
CA ASP A 153 -19.16 12.12 -8.21
C ASP A 153 -18.55 11.37 -9.39
N ALA A 154 -18.40 10.05 -9.27
CA ALA A 154 -17.67 9.26 -10.26
C ALA A 154 -18.46 9.09 -11.57
N LYS A 155 -19.77 9.17 -11.53
CA LYS A 155 -20.61 9.05 -12.73
C LYS A 155 -20.64 10.36 -13.51
N GLU A 156 -20.95 11.47 -12.83
CA GLU A 156 -21.16 12.76 -13.48
C GLU A 156 -19.84 13.57 -13.62
N GLY A 157 -18.79 13.22 -12.84
CA GLY A 157 -17.54 13.98 -12.78
C GLY A 157 -17.79 15.41 -12.31
N THR A 158 -18.61 15.60 -11.30
CA THR A 158 -18.88 16.90 -10.66
C THR A 158 -18.30 16.91 -9.26
N VAL A 159 -17.72 18.05 -8.84
CA VAL A 159 -17.26 18.22 -7.48
C VAL A 159 -18.45 18.21 -6.53
N VAL A 160 -18.46 17.27 -5.59
CA VAL A 160 -19.49 17.13 -4.54
C VAL A 160 -19.16 18.03 -3.36
N GLY A 161 -17.90 18.16 -3.04
CA GLY A 161 -17.42 18.99 -1.93
C GLY A 161 -15.92 18.89 -1.73
N THR A 162 -15.43 19.68 -0.78
CA THR A 162 -14.04 19.71 -0.35
C THR A 162 -13.98 19.58 1.16
N LEU A 163 -12.85 19.05 1.67
CA LEU A 163 -12.63 18.90 3.12
C LEU A 163 -11.27 19.49 3.50
N ASP A 164 -11.30 20.20 4.62
CA ASP A 164 -10.10 20.45 5.41
C ASP A 164 -9.88 19.25 6.34
N LEU A 165 -8.83 18.48 6.10
CA LEU A 165 -8.48 17.31 6.91
C LEU A 165 -7.58 17.66 8.11
N GLY A 166 -7.18 18.92 8.23
CA GLY A 166 -6.27 19.41 9.26
C GLY A 166 -4.80 19.17 8.98
N GLY A 167 -4.44 18.56 7.85
CA GLY A 167 -3.06 18.29 7.46
C GLY A 167 -2.95 17.72 6.05
N GLY A 168 -1.73 17.62 5.54
CA GLY A 168 -1.41 17.12 4.21
C GLY A 168 -1.79 15.64 4.05
N ALA A 169 -2.68 15.35 3.10
CA ALA A 169 -3.19 14.01 2.85
C ALA A 169 -2.28 13.22 1.90
N GLU A 170 -1.97 12.00 2.29
CA GLU A 170 -1.24 11.02 1.48
C GLU A 170 -2.18 9.92 0.97
N GLN A 171 -2.13 8.73 1.51
CA GLN A 171 -3.00 7.63 1.11
C GLN A 171 -4.26 7.56 1.95
N ALA A 172 -5.39 7.28 1.32
CA ALA A 172 -6.66 7.00 1.98
C ALA A 172 -7.15 5.59 1.71
N VAL A 173 -7.95 5.09 2.64
CA VAL A 173 -8.67 3.82 2.52
C VAL A 173 -10.12 3.99 2.96
N THR A 174 -11.02 3.21 2.35
CA THR A 174 -12.45 3.19 2.71
C THR A 174 -12.84 1.84 3.29
N ASP A 175 -13.77 1.82 4.23
CA ASP A 175 -14.40 0.58 4.72
C ASP A 175 -15.52 0.09 3.80
N GLY A 176 -15.85 0.87 2.75
CA GLY A 176 -16.95 0.60 1.84
C GLY A 176 -18.35 0.68 2.49
N ARG A 177 -18.44 1.26 3.70
CA ARG A 177 -19.67 1.36 4.50
C ARG A 177 -19.96 2.76 5.02
N GLY A 178 -19.13 3.72 4.61
CA GLY A 178 -19.30 5.14 4.90
C GLY A 178 -18.21 5.78 5.74
N LYS A 179 -17.14 5.07 6.09
CA LYS A 179 -15.95 5.66 6.69
C LYS A 179 -14.80 5.68 5.70
N VAL A 180 -14.11 6.80 5.66
CA VAL A 180 -12.84 6.97 4.97
C VAL A 180 -11.78 7.33 6.00
N TYR A 181 -10.63 6.71 5.91
CA TYR A 181 -9.46 6.99 6.74
C TYR A 181 -8.37 7.57 5.85
N VAL A 182 -7.74 8.65 6.29
CA VAL A 182 -6.71 9.36 5.52
C VAL A 182 -5.46 9.54 6.37
N ASN A 183 -4.32 9.05 5.89
CA ASN A 183 -3.04 9.28 6.56
C ASN A 183 -2.57 10.72 6.30
N LEU A 184 -2.32 11.48 7.36
CA LEU A 184 -1.87 12.86 7.28
C LEU A 184 -0.36 12.92 7.51
N SER A 185 0.37 13.26 6.45
CA SER A 185 1.82 13.11 6.38
C SER A 185 2.60 14.06 7.30
N ASP A 186 2.05 15.22 7.60
CA ASP A 186 2.76 16.32 8.27
C ASP A 186 2.43 16.47 9.76
N ILE A 187 1.38 15.81 10.25
CA ILE A 187 0.91 15.92 11.64
C ILE A 187 0.75 14.58 12.38
N PHE A 188 1.21 13.48 11.77
CA PHE A 188 1.21 12.13 12.38
C PHE A 188 -0.16 11.67 12.89
N ASN A 189 -1.18 11.94 12.12
CA ASN A 189 -2.56 11.61 12.43
C ASN A 189 -3.20 10.82 11.30
N ILE A 190 -4.23 10.06 11.64
CA ILE A 190 -5.16 9.48 10.68
C ILE A 190 -6.47 10.21 10.84
N ALA A 191 -6.90 10.96 9.83
CA ALA A 191 -8.22 11.56 9.81
C ALA A 191 -9.28 10.50 9.55
N VAL A 192 -10.37 10.50 10.33
CA VAL A 192 -11.55 9.64 10.13
C VAL A 192 -12.68 10.50 9.60
N VAL A 193 -13.21 10.13 8.45
CA VAL A 193 -14.20 10.95 7.75
C VAL A 193 -15.50 10.17 7.54
N ASP A 194 -16.62 10.80 7.85
CA ASP A 194 -17.95 10.38 7.39
C ASP A 194 -18.06 10.69 5.88
N ALA A 195 -18.01 9.64 5.04
CA ALA A 195 -18.02 9.78 3.59
C ALA A 195 -19.36 10.28 3.04
N LYS A 196 -20.47 10.11 3.79
CA LYS A 196 -21.80 10.59 3.39
C LYS A 196 -21.89 12.11 3.56
N ASN A 197 -21.52 12.59 4.75
CA ASN A 197 -21.69 13.99 5.16
C ASN A 197 -20.46 14.84 4.83
N LEU A 198 -19.35 14.24 4.40
CA LEU A 198 -18.07 14.89 4.14
C LEU A 198 -17.59 15.68 5.37
N THR A 199 -17.56 15.02 6.51
CA THR A 199 -17.13 15.63 7.78
C THR A 199 -16.07 14.77 8.46
N VAL A 200 -15.02 15.43 8.96
CA VAL A 200 -14.03 14.78 9.84
C VAL A 200 -14.69 14.50 11.20
N THR A 201 -14.71 13.23 11.58
CA THR A 201 -15.35 12.79 12.84
C THR A 201 -14.35 12.50 13.95
N ALA A 202 -13.10 12.22 13.61
CA ALA A 202 -12.02 12.00 14.56
C ALA A 202 -10.65 12.19 13.89
N HIS A 203 -9.64 12.39 14.74
CA HIS A 203 -8.23 12.22 14.39
C HIS A 203 -7.61 11.21 15.33
N TYR A 204 -6.96 10.19 14.78
CA TYR A 204 -6.22 9.21 15.56
C TYR A 204 -4.76 9.63 15.63
N ASP A 205 -4.32 10.05 16.81
CA ASP A 205 -2.96 10.50 17.05
C ASP A 205 -2.01 9.30 17.19
N VAL A 206 -1.05 9.21 16.31
CA VAL A 206 0.02 8.19 16.34
C VAL A 206 1.40 8.79 16.59
N SER A 207 1.45 10.08 16.94
CA SER A 207 2.69 10.86 17.18
C SER A 207 3.52 10.39 18.37
N SER A 208 2.87 9.71 19.34
CA SER A 208 3.51 9.28 20.61
C SER A 208 4.77 8.40 20.44
N LYS A 209 5.03 7.92 19.24
CA LYS A 209 6.20 7.11 18.89
C LYS A 209 7.32 7.89 18.22
N GLY A 210 7.15 9.20 17.97
CA GLY A 210 8.17 10.06 17.36
C GLY A 210 8.41 9.76 15.88
N TYR A 211 7.40 9.32 15.16
CA TYR A 211 7.47 8.97 13.75
C TYR A 211 7.69 10.19 12.85
N GLY A 212 8.31 9.95 11.71
CA GLY A 212 8.46 10.92 10.63
C GLY A 212 7.24 10.99 9.72
N PHE A 213 7.45 11.38 8.47
CA PHE A 213 6.37 11.55 7.49
C PHE A 213 5.55 10.27 7.30
N GLY A 214 4.24 10.37 7.54
CA GLY A 214 3.28 9.34 7.19
C GLY A 214 3.19 9.20 5.66
N SER A 215 2.97 7.97 5.19
CA SER A 215 2.79 7.73 3.75
C SER A 215 1.65 6.75 3.50
N GLY A 216 1.92 5.47 3.41
CA GLY A 216 0.93 4.46 3.09
C GLY A 216 -0.09 4.23 4.21
N LEU A 217 -1.30 3.85 3.82
CA LEU A 217 -2.36 3.41 4.72
C LEU A 217 -3.09 2.22 4.10
N ALA A 218 -3.23 1.13 4.86
CA ALA A 218 -4.03 -0.03 4.48
C ALA A 218 -5.07 -0.36 5.56
N LEU A 219 -6.14 -1.07 5.18
CA LEU A 219 -7.24 -1.39 6.08
C LEU A 219 -7.68 -2.86 5.90
N ASP A 220 -7.66 -3.62 6.99
CA ASP A 220 -8.56 -4.75 7.10
C ASP A 220 -9.92 -4.29 7.64
N TYR A 221 -10.87 -4.16 6.72
CA TYR A 221 -12.22 -3.70 7.07
C TYR A 221 -13.03 -4.76 7.86
N LYS A 222 -12.62 -6.03 7.85
CA LYS A 222 -13.31 -7.11 8.58
C LYS A 222 -12.95 -7.13 10.05
N ASN A 223 -11.66 -6.97 10.33
CA ASN A 223 -11.12 -6.96 11.69
C ASN A 223 -10.96 -5.55 12.26
N HIS A 224 -11.29 -4.52 11.48
CA HIS A 224 -11.20 -3.11 11.85
C HIS A 224 -9.76 -2.71 12.26
N VAL A 225 -8.79 -3.11 11.43
CA VAL A 225 -7.37 -2.84 11.67
C VAL A 225 -6.81 -1.94 10.57
N LEU A 226 -6.22 -0.83 10.98
CA LEU A 226 -5.46 0.07 10.11
C LEU A 226 -3.97 -0.23 10.23
N PHE A 227 -3.27 -0.18 9.10
CA PHE A 227 -1.82 -0.28 8.98
C PHE A 227 -1.30 1.05 8.43
N ALA A 228 -0.80 1.91 9.31
CA ALA A 228 -0.28 3.22 8.96
C ALA A 228 1.26 3.19 8.90
N TYR A 229 1.82 3.54 7.75
CA TYR A 229 3.25 3.43 7.48
C TYR A 229 3.94 4.79 7.55
N TYR A 230 5.15 4.78 8.07
CA TYR A 230 5.98 5.96 8.27
C TYR A 230 7.36 5.76 7.66
N ARG A 231 7.89 6.82 7.01
CA ARG A 231 9.14 6.74 6.23
C ARG A 231 10.38 6.91 7.10
N GLU A 232 10.34 7.84 8.06
CA GLU A 232 11.48 8.28 8.88
C GLU A 232 11.00 8.81 10.24
N PRO A 233 11.86 8.89 11.28
CA PRO A 233 13.25 8.43 11.36
C PRO A 233 13.39 6.92 11.48
N SER A 234 12.34 6.21 11.88
CA SER A 234 12.23 4.75 11.87
C SER A 234 11.22 4.33 10.83
N ALA A 235 11.63 3.46 9.89
CA ALA A 235 10.74 2.85 8.93
C ALA A 235 9.91 1.78 9.64
N GLU A 236 8.69 2.14 9.98
CA GLU A 236 7.77 1.29 10.76
C GLU A 236 6.34 1.37 10.24
N VAL A 237 5.59 0.31 10.51
CA VAL A 237 4.14 0.33 10.46
C VAL A 237 3.58 0.43 11.87
N VAL A 238 2.67 1.35 12.08
CA VAL A 238 1.84 1.47 13.29
C VAL A 238 0.50 0.79 13.00
N ILE A 239 0.20 -0.23 13.76
CA ILE A 239 -1.04 -1.00 13.61
C ILE A 239 -2.04 -0.48 14.63
N VAL A 240 -3.20 -0.04 14.14
CA VAL A 240 -4.17 0.76 14.90
C VAL A 240 -5.55 0.12 14.81
N ASN A 241 -6.29 0.13 15.91
CA ASN A 241 -7.69 -0.24 15.90
C ASN A 241 -8.50 0.86 15.21
N ALA A 242 -9.19 0.51 14.12
CA ALA A 242 -9.92 1.45 13.27
C ALA A 242 -11.19 2.03 13.91
N ASP A 243 -11.69 1.44 15.00
CA ASP A 243 -12.89 1.94 15.68
C ASP A 243 -12.59 3.07 16.68
N ASN A 244 -11.38 3.07 17.26
CA ASN A 244 -11.08 3.96 18.39
C ASN A 244 -9.71 4.64 18.34
N GLY A 245 -8.86 4.30 17.35
CA GLY A 245 -7.53 4.88 17.18
C GLY A 245 -6.45 4.35 18.13
N ASN A 246 -6.74 3.33 18.94
CA ASN A 246 -5.75 2.76 19.83
C ASN A 246 -4.65 2.03 19.05
N ILE A 247 -3.41 2.36 19.36
CA ILE A 247 -2.25 1.63 18.81
C ILE A 247 -2.23 0.22 19.40
N ILE A 248 -2.26 -0.80 18.53
CA ILE A 248 -2.18 -2.21 18.92
C ILE A 248 -0.71 -2.61 19.07
N THR A 249 0.09 -2.35 18.04
CA THR A 249 1.52 -2.66 18.01
C THR A 249 2.23 -1.89 16.89
N THR A 250 3.55 -2.01 16.84
CA THR A 250 4.40 -1.51 15.74
C THR A 250 5.31 -2.62 15.25
N LEU A 251 5.61 -2.62 13.96
CA LEU A 251 6.55 -3.56 13.35
C LEU A 251 7.50 -2.82 12.40
N PRO A 252 8.76 -3.29 12.27
CA PRO A 252 9.71 -2.68 11.35
C PRO A 252 9.35 -2.97 9.89
N THR A 253 9.70 -2.04 9.00
CA THR A 253 9.58 -2.16 7.54
C THR A 253 10.87 -1.75 6.85
N GLY A 254 10.92 -1.82 5.52
CA GLY A 254 11.99 -1.20 4.75
C GLY A 254 11.88 0.32 4.70
N VAL A 255 12.97 0.98 4.31
CA VAL A 255 13.05 2.45 4.29
C VAL A 255 12.42 3.03 3.03
N GLY A 256 11.64 4.10 3.22
CA GLY A 256 11.03 4.84 2.12
C GLY A 256 9.78 4.18 1.55
N VAL A 257 8.91 3.69 2.43
CA VAL A 257 7.56 3.24 2.06
C VAL A 257 6.80 4.36 1.37
N ASP A 258 6.09 4.04 0.30
CA ASP A 258 5.26 5.00 -0.43
C ASP A 258 3.82 4.52 -0.51
N THR A 259 3.60 3.36 -1.13
CA THR A 259 2.27 2.78 -1.28
C THR A 259 2.17 1.47 -0.54
N VAL A 260 1.00 1.21 0.02
CA VAL A 260 0.68 -0.03 0.74
C VAL A 260 -0.70 -0.53 0.37
N VAL A 261 -0.91 -1.83 0.52
CA VAL A 261 -2.22 -2.47 0.32
C VAL A 261 -2.46 -3.51 1.41
N PHE A 262 -3.72 -3.83 1.66
CA PHE A 262 -4.10 -5.01 2.42
C PHE A 262 -4.67 -6.07 1.48
N ASN A 263 -4.18 -7.30 1.57
CA ASN A 263 -4.71 -8.44 0.83
C ASN A 263 -5.64 -9.25 1.75
N PRO A 264 -6.96 -9.15 1.59
CA PRO A 264 -7.90 -9.86 2.45
C PRO A 264 -7.94 -11.38 2.22
N ALA A 265 -7.41 -11.87 1.08
CA ALA A 265 -7.35 -13.30 0.80
C ALA A 265 -6.22 -13.99 1.58
N THR A 266 -5.14 -13.28 1.81
CA THR A 266 -3.97 -13.79 2.56
C THR A 266 -3.86 -13.19 3.95
N MET A 267 -4.69 -12.20 4.31
CA MET A 267 -4.63 -11.47 5.58
C MET A 267 -3.25 -10.85 5.80
N GLU A 268 -2.81 -10.04 4.83
CA GLU A 268 -1.48 -9.42 4.86
C GLU A 268 -1.56 -7.96 4.44
N ALA A 269 -0.86 -7.11 5.21
CA ALA A 269 -0.50 -5.78 4.77
C ALA A 269 0.85 -5.83 4.06
N ILE A 270 0.91 -5.23 2.87
CA ILE A 270 2.07 -5.31 1.97
C ILE A 270 2.52 -3.89 1.65
N SER A 271 3.79 -3.61 1.86
CA SER A 271 4.41 -2.31 1.56
C SER A 271 5.54 -2.44 0.55
N ALA A 272 5.68 -1.42 -0.30
CA ALA A 272 6.81 -1.28 -1.21
C ALA A 272 7.72 -0.14 -0.74
N GLU A 273 9.04 -0.40 -0.69
CA GLU A 273 10.02 0.48 -0.10
C GLU A 273 11.07 0.93 -1.12
N ASN A 274 11.42 2.20 -1.06
CA ASN A 274 12.37 2.84 -2.00
C ASN A 274 13.78 2.23 -1.94
N ASN A 275 14.16 1.65 -0.80
CA ASN A 275 15.45 0.96 -0.66
C ASN A 275 15.57 -0.34 -1.48
N GLY A 276 14.47 -0.80 -2.10
CA GLY A 276 14.42 -2.03 -2.89
C GLY A 276 14.02 -3.25 -2.08
N SER A 277 13.14 -3.08 -1.12
CA SER A 277 12.46 -4.18 -0.44
C SER A 277 10.94 -4.10 -0.58
N MET A 278 10.26 -5.15 -0.19
CA MET A 278 8.82 -5.25 -0.03
C MET A 278 8.55 -6.05 1.23
N THR A 279 7.82 -5.47 2.18
CA THR A 279 7.55 -6.11 3.46
C THR A 279 6.13 -6.64 3.51
N PHE A 280 6.00 -7.89 3.91
CA PHE A 280 4.73 -8.60 4.07
C PHE A 280 4.48 -8.79 5.57
N ILE A 281 3.39 -8.24 6.06
CA ILE A 281 2.99 -8.33 7.47
C ILE A 281 1.72 -9.16 7.54
N LYS A 282 1.86 -10.31 8.16
CA LYS A 282 0.76 -11.24 8.42
C LYS A 282 -0.08 -10.76 9.60
N GLU A 283 -1.37 -10.65 9.40
CA GLU A 283 -2.36 -10.59 10.45
C GLU A 283 -2.79 -12.00 10.84
N ASN A 284 -2.29 -12.50 11.98
CA ASN A 284 -2.66 -13.80 12.53
C ASN A 284 -3.99 -13.74 13.30
N SER A 285 -4.27 -12.58 13.87
CA SER A 285 -5.54 -12.23 14.51
C SER A 285 -5.60 -10.69 14.64
N PRO A 286 -6.76 -10.08 15.00
CA PRO A 286 -6.87 -8.63 15.17
C PRO A 286 -5.93 -8.00 16.22
N THR A 287 -5.20 -8.84 16.96
CA THR A 287 -4.24 -8.40 17.99
C THR A 287 -2.86 -9.05 17.86
N SER A 288 -2.63 -9.86 16.81
CA SER A 288 -1.37 -10.59 16.63
C SER A 288 -0.87 -10.45 15.19
N PHE A 289 0.30 -9.83 15.03
CA PHE A 289 0.90 -9.50 13.75
C PHE A 289 2.37 -9.90 13.73
N ALA A 290 2.89 -10.25 12.58
CA ALA A 290 4.30 -10.57 12.39
C ALA A 290 4.78 -10.18 11.00
N VAL A 291 6.04 -9.75 10.87
CA VAL A 291 6.70 -9.70 9.57
C VAL A 291 6.88 -11.13 9.08
N GLU A 292 6.16 -11.51 8.03
CA GLU A 292 6.24 -12.84 7.44
C GLU A 292 7.41 -12.96 6.48
N GLN A 293 7.62 -11.91 5.68
CA GLN A 293 8.71 -11.87 4.71
C GLN A 293 9.13 -10.43 4.42
N THR A 294 10.44 -10.23 4.18
CA THR A 294 10.96 -9.08 3.47
C THR A 294 11.59 -9.60 2.16
N LEU A 295 10.94 -9.30 1.05
CA LEU A 295 11.38 -9.68 -0.28
C LEU A 295 12.29 -8.59 -0.86
N LEU A 296 13.46 -8.95 -1.39
CA LEU A 296 14.29 -8.01 -2.12
C LEU A 296 13.71 -7.76 -3.52
N THR A 297 13.53 -6.50 -3.83
CA THR A 297 13.10 -5.99 -5.13
C THR A 297 14.20 -5.08 -5.70
N LYS A 298 13.90 -4.32 -6.75
CA LYS A 298 14.85 -3.36 -7.29
C LYS A 298 14.73 -2.02 -6.53
N SER A 299 15.86 -1.37 -6.26
CA SER A 299 15.88 -0.03 -5.64
C SER A 299 14.99 0.95 -6.42
N GLY A 300 14.26 1.79 -5.74
CA GLY A 300 13.26 2.69 -6.30
C GLY A 300 11.89 2.07 -6.56
N ALA A 301 11.69 0.78 -6.28
CA ALA A 301 10.38 0.12 -6.41
C ALA A 301 9.49 0.43 -5.19
N LYS A 302 9.13 1.71 -5.03
CA LYS A 302 8.45 2.27 -3.85
C LYS A 302 6.92 2.20 -3.90
N THR A 303 6.34 1.92 -5.07
CA THR A 303 4.89 1.88 -5.28
C THR A 303 4.45 0.48 -5.72
N LEU A 304 3.22 0.13 -5.37
CA LEU A 304 2.65 -1.18 -5.69
C LEU A 304 1.14 -1.09 -5.95
N ALA A 305 0.63 -2.13 -6.60
CA ALA A 305 -0.80 -2.39 -6.71
C ALA A 305 -1.08 -3.89 -6.54
N LEU A 306 -2.25 -4.22 -5.99
CA LEU A 306 -2.67 -5.60 -5.77
C LEU A 306 -3.68 -6.03 -6.84
N ASP A 307 -3.39 -7.10 -7.54
CA ASP A 307 -4.38 -7.84 -8.31
C ASP A 307 -5.17 -8.76 -7.38
N THR A 308 -6.36 -8.34 -7.00
CA THR A 308 -7.21 -9.07 -6.06
C THR A 308 -7.78 -10.38 -6.60
N LYS A 309 -7.71 -10.62 -7.92
CA LYS A 309 -8.15 -11.89 -8.52
C LYS A 309 -7.09 -12.99 -8.43
N THR A 310 -5.83 -12.62 -8.57
CA THR A 310 -4.71 -13.59 -8.59
C THR A 310 -3.85 -13.53 -7.34
N ASN A 311 -4.03 -12.53 -6.49
CA ASN A 311 -3.17 -12.17 -5.36
C ASN A 311 -1.74 -11.81 -5.79
N HIS A 312 -1.54 -11.43 -7.05
CA HIS A 312 -0.26 -10.92 -7.50
C HIS A 312 -0.08 -9.46 -7.06
N VAL A 313 1.12 -9.14 -6.61
CA VAL A 313 1.53 -7.77 -6.32
C VAL A 313 2.34 -7.27 -7.51
N LEU A 314 1.95 -6.12 -8.04
CA LEU A 314 2.66 -5.44 -9.12
C LEU A 314 3.40 -4.25 -8.53
N THR A 315 4.66 -4.09 -8.90
CA THR A 315 5.49 -2.93 -8.53
C THR A 315 6.26 -2.45 -9.74
N MET A 316 6.77 -1.24 -9.68
CA MET A 316 7.62 -0.69 -10.74
C MET A 316 8.81 0.07 -10.17
N THR A 317 9.83 0.17 -10.99
CA THR A 317 10.97 1.06 -10.79
C THR A 317 11.43 1.61 -12.14
N ALA A 318 12.27 2.64 -12.12
CA ALA A 318 12.88 3.22 -13.30
C ALA A 318 14.40 3.29 -13.17
N ASP A 319 15.09 3.02 -14.27
CA ASP A 319 16.50 3.34 -14.41
C ASP A 319 16.57 4.73 -15.06
N PHE A 320 16.96 5.74 -14.31
CA PHE A 320 17.15 7.08 -14.86
C PHE A 320 18.52 7.21 -15.47
N ALA A 321 18.58 7.83 -16.66
CA ALA A 321 19.85 8.25 -17.23
C ALA A 321 20.54 9.24 -16.28
N PRO A 322 21.88 9.28 -16.24
CA PRO A 322 22.60 10.31 -15.50
C PRO A 322 22.10 11.70 -15.90
N ALA A 323 21.89 12.56 -14.89
CA ALA A 323 21.49 13.94 -15.17
C ALA A 323 22.52 14.59 -16.13
N PRO A 324 22.08 15.35 -17.13
CA PRO A 324 22.99 16.09 -17.97
C PRO A 324 23.91 16.98 -17.12
N ALA A 325 25.20 17.05 -17.47
CA ALA A 325 26.20 17.79 -16.70
C ALA A 325 25.85 19.27 -16.41
N ASN A 326 24.88 19.81 -17.15
CA ASN A 326 24.40 21.19 -17.03
C ASN A 326 23.01 21.30 -16.35
N ALA A 327 22.46 20.23 -15.79
CA ALA A 327 21.22 20.31 -15.02
C ALA A 327 21.52 21.10 -13.74
N ARG A 328 21.04 22.33 -13.66
CA ARG A 328 21.14 23.17 -12.44
C ARG A 328 20.41 22.45 -11.31
N LYS A 329 21.11 22.35 -10.16
CA LYS A 329 20.56 21.89 -8.89
C LYS A 329 19.42 22.80 -8.43
#